data_ffa64608868f174343d7350d2d4e18a1
#
_entry.id   ffa64608868f174343d7350d2d4e18a1
#
_cell.length_a   1.000
_cell.length_b   1.000
_cell.length_c   1.000
_cell.angle_alpha   90.00
_cell.angle_beta   90.00
_cell.angle_gamma   90.00
#
_symmetry.space_group_name_H-M   'P 1'
#
loop_
_entity.id
_entity.type
_entity.pdbx_description
1 polymer ?
#
loop_
_entity_poly.entity_id
_entity_poly.type
_entity_poly.pdbx_seq_one_letter_code
_entity_poly.pdbx_strand_id
1 'polypeptide(L)'
;PATEAVADFEMPAEDGEKIYVYSWNTELGDGLLKDFQEKYPQYADQVEYVNLGVGGTDAEYQTQIDAQLQAGTGAEKYPSIIAADNDVALHWVQSDYTLNLADIGIGGDDTADMFKYTLDYATYNGSLKALSWQATPGVVCYRTDIAEEVLGASDRDTVQAAIADWDKFFETADKMKEKGYKMVSGPDDIKYPLADSKTSPWVEDDKLNIDGWVTTYLEYAKKLYDNDYTNKTAMWSDAWSQGMDGDVFCYFGTTWFLYWSLLPDNEDGTNDAKHVEDYNIVTGPQTYHWGGTYLSVGKDCPNTALAALVLKTICCDKDVLKAHCENTSDFVNNKAAVKELIDEGKGASKKCGGENPLEAFDEAAKGISLPYATPYDAIFNGYVDTASQAYNSGEISSVDDAIQNIKDQVADGYNYITVE
;
A
#
# COMPACT_ATOMS: atom_id res chain seq x y z
N PRO A 1 -22.28 -5.01 -17.45
CA PRO A 1 -21.90 -6.26 -16.84
C PRO A 1 -23.08 -6.75 -15.98
N ALA A 2 -23.45 -8.03 -16.12
CA ALA A 2 -24.42 -8.63 -15.23
C ALA A 2 -23.84 -8.57 -13.81
N THR A 3 -24.61 -8.05 -12.85
CA THR A 3 -24.26 -8.13 -11.44
C THR A 3 -24.13 -9.61 -11.09
N GLU A 4 -22.96 -10.01 -10.62
CA GLU A 4 -22.73 -11.38 -10.16
C GLU A 4 -23.76 -11.75 -9.08
N ALA A 5 -24.29 -12.97 -9.14
CA ALA A 5 -25.23 -13.42 -8.13
C ALA A 5 -24.47 -13.70 -6.83
N VAL A 6 -24.87 -13.05 -5.75
CA VAL A 6 -24.29 -13.25 -4.42
C VAL A 6 -25.09 -14.32 -3.69
N ALA A 7 -24.38 -15.31 -3.11
CA ALA A 7 -25.02 -16.33 -2.28
C ALA A 7 -25.62 -15.69 -1.01
N ASP A 8 -26.67 -16.32 -0.48
CA ASP A 8 -27.23 -15.90 0.80
C ASP A 8 -26.22 -16.11 1.92
N PHE A 9 -25.98 -15.09 2.72
CA PHE A 9 -25.12 -15.19 3.90
C PHE A 9 -25.91 -15.78 5.06
N GLU A 10 -25.38 -16.87 5.64
CA GLU A 10 -25.89 -17.47 6.85
C GLU A 10 -24.89 -17.32 8.00
N MET A 11 -25.40 -17.06 9.21
CA MET A 11 -24.54 -17.00 10.39
C MET A 11 -23.89 -18.36 10.63
N PRO A 12 -22.58 -18.43 10.97
CA PRO A 12 -21.90 -19.68 11.22
C PRO A 12 -22.48 -20.40 12.44
N ALA A 13 -22.37 -21.74 12.47
CA ALA A 13 -22.73 -22.52 13.64
C ALA A 13 -21.76 -22.27 14.80
N GLU A 14 -22.29 -22.17 16.03
CA GLU A 14 -21.47 -21.92 17.23
C GLU A 14 -20.56 -23.11 17.60
N ASP A 15 -20.83 -24.30 17.07
CA ASP A 15 -20.01 -25.50 17.18
C ASP A 15 -19.33 -25.90 15.85
N GLY A 16 -19.17 -24.92 14.93
CA GLY A 16 -18.57 -25.12 13.63
C GLY A 16 -17.07 -25.41 13.67
N GLU A 17 -16.53 -25.77 12.52
CA GLU A 17 -15.10 -26.04 12.39
C GLU A 17 -14.26 -24.76 12.56
N LYS A 18 -13.06 -24.95 13.13
CA LYS A 18 -12.08 -23.89 13.33
C LYS A 18 -11.51 -23.41 12.01
N ILE A 19 -11.27 -22.10 11.90
CA ILE A 19 -10.55 -21.47 10.81
C ILE A 19 -9.23 -20.88 11.27
N TYR A 20 -8.27 -20.78 10.34
CA TYR A 20 -6.93 -20.24 10.59
C TYR A 20 -6.71 -19.01 9.75
N VAL A 21 -6.30 -17.91 10.40
CA VAL A 21 -6.00 -16.61 9.78
C VAL A 21 -4.49 -16.45 9.75
N TYR A 22 -3.91 -16.52 8.57
CA TYR A 22 -2.46 -16.41 8.35
C TYR A 22 -2.04 -14.97 8.10
N SER A 23 -0.97 -14.54 8.75
CA SER A 23 -0.33 -13.25 8.53
C SER A 23 1.17 -13.32 8.84
N TRP A 24 1.90 -12.26 8.54
CA TRP A 24 3.36 -12.16 8.73
C TRP A 24 3.78 -11.42 10.00
N ASN A 25 2.89 -10.65 10.62
CA ASN A 25 3.15 -9.84 11.81
C ASN A 25 1.99 -9.96 12.80
N THR A 26 1.91 -9.11 13.81
CA THR A 26 0.86 -9.14 14.84
C THR A 26 -0.26 -8.12 14.62
N GLU A 27 -0.14 -7.21 13.65
CA GLU A 27 -1.06 -6.09 13.43
C GLU A 27 -2.54 -6.53 13.36
N LEU A 28 -2.84 -7.46 12.45
CA LEU A 28 -4.21 -7.97 12.31
C LEU A 28 -4.68 -8.72 13.55
N GLY A 29 -3.79 -9.55 14.16
CA GLY A 29 -4.12 -10.38 15.31
C GLY A 29 -4.40 -9.59 16.58
N ASP A 30 -3.55 -8.61 16.87
CA ASP A 30 -3.65 -7.76 18.07
C ASP A 30 -4.70 -6.63 17.89
N GLY A 31 -5.07 -6.32 16.64
CA GLY A 31 -6.04 -5.29 16.26
C GLY A 31 -7.42 -5.89 15.90
N LEU A 32 -7.80 -5.75 14.63
CA LEU A 32 -9.15 -6.04 14.13
C LEU A 32 -9.65 -7.46 14.39
N LEU A 33 -8.78 -8.46 14.41
CA LEU A 33 -9.21 -9.83 14.71
C LEU A 33 -9.60 -9.98 16.18
N LYS A 34 -8.93 -9.28 17.07
CA LYS A 34 -9.32 -9.19 18.48
C LYS A 34 -10.66 -8.46 18.63
N ASP A 35 -10.87 -7.35 17.91
CA ASP A 35 -12.16 -6.65 17.89
C ASP A 35 -13.29 -7.57 17.40
N PHE A 36 -13.03 -8.40 16.40
CA PHE A 36 -13.96 -9.44 15.96
C PHE A 36 -14.29 -10.43 17.08
N GLN A 37 -13.28 -10.95 17.78
CA GLN A 37 -13.46 -11.93 18.86
C GLN A 37 -14.20 -11.32 20.07
N GLU A 38 -13.99 -10.02 20.36
CA GLU A 38 -14.75 -9.31 21.39
C GLU A 38 -16.21 -9.08 20.99
N LYS A 39 -16.47 -8.79 19.70
CA LYS A 39 -17.83 -8.60 19.14
C LYS A 39 -18.61 -9.91 19.07
N TYR A 40 -17.94 -11.01 18.78
CA TYR A 40 -18.53 -12.34 18.60
C TYR A 40 -17.84 -13.40 19.49
N PRO A 41 -17.97 -13.30 20.82
CA PRO A 41 -17.26 -14.18 21.75
C PRO A 41 -17.62 -15.66 21.60
N GLN A 42 -18.80 -15.99 21.05
CA GLN A 42 -19.20 -17.37 20.74
C GLN A 42 -18.35 -18.03 19.64
N TYR A 43 -17.66 -17.25 18.81
CA TYR A 43 -16.76 -17.75 17.74
C TYR A 43 -15.28 -17.56 18.06
N ALA A 44 -14.92 -16.94 19.19
CA ALA A 44 -13.54 -16.58 19.51
C ALA A 44 -12.59 -17.79 19.46
N ASP A 45 -13.01 -18.94 20.01
CA ASP A 45 -12.21 -20.17 20.02
C ASP A 45 -12.16 -20.89 18.66
N GLN A 46 -12.99 -20.48 17.70
CA GLN A 46 -13.01 -21.04 16.35
C GLN A 46 -12.11 -20.27 15.36
N VAL A 47 -11.56 -19.12 15.75
CA VAL A 47 -10.69 -18.32 14.91
C VAL A 47 -9.30 -18.27 15.51
N GLU A 48 -8.36 -18.98 14.90
CA GLU A 48 -6.96 -19.05 15.35
C GLU A 48 -6.06 -18.22 14.45
N TYR A 49 -5.28 -17.34 15.05
CA TYR A 49 -4.31 -16.52 14.34
C TYR A 49 -2.97 -17.24 14.20
N VAL A 50 -2.41 -17.24 12.99
CA VAL A 50 -1.13 -17.87 12.67
C VAL A 50 -0.18 -16.80 12.15
N ASN A 51 0.68 -16.31 13.04
CA ASN A 51 1.76 -15.39 12.66
C ASN A 51 2.98 -16.20 12.21
N LEU A 52 3.41 -16.05 10.95
CA LEU A 52 4.58 -16.74 10.42
C LEU A 52 5.91 -16.10 10.84
N GLY A 53 5.90 -14.83 11.30
CA GLY A 53 7.09 -14.14 11.81
C GLY A 53 8.18 -13.90 10.77
N VAL A 54 7.80 -13.81 9.48
CA VAL A 54 8.66 -13.49 8.34
C VAL A 54 8.16 -12.21 7.67
N GLY A 55 8.91 -11.59 6.76
CA GLY A 55 8.41 -10.41 6.05
C GLY A 55 7.22 -10.75 5.13
N GLY A 56 6.20 -9.89 5.10
CA GLY A 56 4.98 -10.11 4.31
C GLY A 56 5.20 -10.20 2.80
N THR A 57 6.29 -9.61 2.31
CA THR A 57 6.73 -9.65 0.92
C THR A 57 7.80 -10.70 0.64
N ASP A 58 8.29 -11.40 1.68
CA ASP A 58 9.32 -12.41 1.54
C ASP A 58 8.82 -13.64 0.77
N ALA A 59 9.67 -14.21 -0.08
CA ALA A 59 9.38 -15.46 -0.78
C ALA A 59 9.06 -16.62 0.18
N GLU A 60 9.60 -16.60 1.39
CA GLU A 60 9.32 -17.59 2.43
C GLU A 60 7.86 -17.53 2.88
N TYR A 61 7.28 -16.32 3.05
CA TYR A 61 5.87 -16.15 3.39
C TYR A 61 4.95 -16.82 2.35
N GLN A 62 5.17 -16.51 1.07
CA GLN A 62 4.41 -17.09 -0.03
C GLN A 62 4.57 -18.61 -0.09
N THR A 63 5.82 -19.10 0.00
CA THR A 63 6.12 -20.54 -0.08
C THR A 63 5.44 -21.34 1.03
N GLN A 64 5.43 -20.83 2.27
CA GLN A 64 4.79 -21.50 3.40
C GLN A 64 3.27 -21.57 3.21
N ILE A 65 2.62 -20.49 2.77
CA ILE A 65 1.18 -20.48 2.51
C ILE A 65 0.82 -21.37 1.34
N ASP A 66 1.54 -21.28 0.23
CA ASP A 66 1.28 -22.10 -0.96
C ASP A 66 1.39 -23.60 -0.67
N ALA A 67 2.35 -24.00 0.16
CA ALA A 67 2.49 -25.39 0.58
C ALA A 67 1.24 -25.90 1.33
N GLN A 68 0.66 -25.06 2.20
CA GLN A 68 -0.57 -25.42 2.92
C GLN A 68 -1.80 -25.41 2.00
N LEU A 69 -1.89 -24.45 1.09
CA LEU A 69 -2.97 -24.38 0.09
C LEU A 69 -2.94 -25.59 -0.86
N GLN A 70 -1.76 -26.04 -1.27
CA GLN A 70 -1.58 -27.23 -2.10
C GLN A 70 -1.92 -28.52 -1.35
N ALA A 71 -1.66 -28.59 -0.05
CA ALA A 71 -2.06 -29.73 0.79
C ALA A 71 -3.60 -29.81 0.93
N GLY A 72 -4.31 -28.71 0.73
CA GLY A 72 -5.77 -28.66 0.77
C GLY A 72 -6.34 -29.14 2.10
N THR A 73 -7.38 -29.98 2.06
CA THR A 73 -8.02 -30.56 3.25
C THR A 73 -7.10 -31.48 4.07
N GLY A 74 -5.89 -31.80 3.57
CA GLY A 74 -4.87 -32.55 4.28
C GLY A 74 -3.94 -31.68 5.15
N ALA A 75 -4.03 -30.35 5.05
CA ALA A 75 -3.25 -29.45 5.88
C ALA A 75 -3.75 -29.47 7.33
N GLU A 76 -2.83 -29.53 8.30
CA GLU A 76 -3.19 -29.52 9.74
C GLU A 76 -3.84 -28.19 10.13
N LYS A 77 -3.31 -27.09 9.59
CA LYS A 77 -3.85 -25.74 9.74
C LYS A 77 -4.01 -25.11 8.35
N TYR A 78 -5.14 -25.39 7.71
CA TYR A 78 -5.40 -24.86 6.38
C TYR A 78 -5.55 -23.33 6.42
N PRO A 79 -4.89 -22.55 5.53
CA PRO A 79 -5.04 -21.10 5.45
C PRO A 79 -6.47 -20.71 5.02
N SER A 80 -7.36 -20.60 5.99
CA SER A 80 -8.77 -20.27 5.75
C SER A 80 -8.92 -18.81 5.32
N ILE A 81 -8.17 -17.92 5.98
CA ILE A 81 -8.03 -16.51 5.59
C ILE A 81 -6.52 -16.22 5.45
N ILE A 82 -6.15 -15.61 4.34
CA ILE A 82 -4.78 -15.25 4.01
C ILE A 82 -4.69 -13.73 4.01
N ALA A 83 -3.92 -13.16 4.94
CA ALA A 83 -3.51 -11.77 4.87
C ALA A 83 -2.33 -11.66 3.90
N ALA A 84 -2.41 -10.76 2.95
CA ALA A 84 -1.38 -10.54 1.93
C ALA A 84 -1.05 -9.06 1.82
N ASP A 85 0.24 -8.72 1.92
CA ASP A 85 0.70 -7.40 1.53
C ASP A 85 0.34 -7.13 0.07
N ASN A 86 0.07 -5.87 -0.26
CA ASN A 86 -0.28 -5.45 -1.63
C ASN A 86 0.71 -6.00 -2.68
N ASP A 87 2.00 -5.99 -2.39
CA ASP A 87 3.02 -6.42 -3.36
C ASP A 87 2.93 -7.91 -3.74
N VAL A 88 2.27 -8.72 -2.91
CA VAL A 88 2.10 -10.17 -3.13
C VAL A 88 0.64 -10.62 -3.25
N ALA A 89 -0.32 -9.78 -2.91
CA ALA A 89 -1.74 -10.15 -2.85
C ALA A 89 -2.28 -10.71 -4.17
N LEU A 90 -1.85 -10.17 -5.31
CA LEU A 90 -2.30 -10.63 -6.63
C LEU A 90 -1.84 -12.06 -6.96
N HIS A 91 -0.80 -12.58 -6.31
CA HIS A 91 -0.43 -13.99 -6.41
C HIS A 91 -1.60 -14.92 -6.05
N TRP A 92 -2.31 -14.60 -4.96
CA TRP A 92 -3.48 -15.40 -4.55
C TRP A 92 -4.80 -14.92 -5.17
N VAL A 93 -4.99 -13.63 -5.35
CA VAL A 93 -6.18 -13.06 -6.01
C VAL A 93 -6.34 -13.61 -7.42
N GLN A 94 -5.26 -13.72 -8.19
CA GLN A 94 -5.27 -14.23 -9.56
C GLN A 94 -5.02 -15.75 -9.68
N SER A 95 -5.21 -16.47 -8.58
CA SER A 95 -5.04 -17.92 -8.53
C SER A 95 -6.37 -18.65 -8.33
N ASP A 96 -6.35 -19.99 -8.52
CA ASP A 96 -7.46 -20.88 -8.20
C ASP A 96 -7.44 -21.34 -6.73
N TYR A 97 -6.52 -20.81 -5.90
CA TYR A 97 -6.41 -21.17 -4.49
C TYR A 97 -7.37 -20.41 -3.57
N THR A 98 -7.98 -19.33 -4.06
CA THR A 98 -8.89 -18.49 -3.28
C THR A 98 -10.30 -18.47 -3.86
N LEU A 99 -11.30 -18.29 -2.98
CA LEU A 99 -12.70 -18.25 -3.35
C LEU A 99 -13.08 -16.90 -4.00
N ASN A 100 -14.12 -16.93 -4.84
CA ASN A 100 -14.91 -15.76 -5.12
C ASN A 100 -15.76 -15.41 -3.89
N LEU A 101 -15.65 -14.17 -3.40
CA LEU A 101 -16.33 -13.75 -2.17
C LEU A 101 -17.86 -13.73 -2.31
N ALA A 102 -18.39 -13.59 -3.53
CA ALA A 102 -19.82 -13.70 -3.79
C ALA A 102 -20.37 -15.10 -3.45
N ASP A 103 -19.55 -16.15 -3.62
CA ASP A 103 -19.96 -17.54 -3.31
C ASP A 103 -20.14 -17.80 -1.81
N ILE A 104 -19.59 -16.94 -0.97
CA ILE A 104 -19.69 -17.01 0.50
C ILE A 104 -20.54 -15.87 1.10
N GLY A 105 -21.33 -15.20 0.27
CA GLY A 105 -22.29 -14.20 0.70
C GLY A 105 -21.73 -12.80 0.97
N ILE A 106 -20.60 -12.44 0.36
CA ILE A 106 -20.06 -11.07 0.39
C ILE A 106 -20.31 -10.41 -0.97
N GLY A 107 -21.05 -9.32 -1.00
CA GLY A 107 -21.46 -8.68 -2.24
C GLY A 107 -21.37 -7.17 -2.25
N GLY A 108 -22.01 -6.57 -3.27
CA GLY A 108 -21.94 -5.13 -3.49
C GLY A 108 -22.48 -4.28 -2.34
N ASP A 109 -23.49 -4.78 -1.61
CA ASP A 109 -24.05 -4.09 -0.46
C ASP A 109 -23.05 -4.02 0.71
N ASP A 110 -22.22 -5.06 0.91
CA ASP A 110 -21.18 -5.09 1.95
C ASP A 110 -20.02 -4.14 1.61
N THR A 111 -19.71 -3.98 0.33
CA THR A 111 -18.54 -3.24 -0.17
C THR A 111 -18.85 -1.83 -0.68
N ALA A 112 -20.10 -1.36 -0.54
CA ALA A 112 -20.59 -0.10 -1.12
C ALA A 112 -19.78 1.14 -0.64
N ASP A 113 -19.31 1.11 0.60
CA ASP A 113 -18.53 2.19 1.19
C ASP A 113 -17.02 2.06 0.98
N MET A 114 -16.53 0.98 0.37
CA MET A 114 -15.12 0.82 0.06
C MET A 114 -14.66 1.75 -1.07
N PHE A 115 -13.39 2.10 -1.04
CA PHE A 115 -12.76 2.82 -2.15
C PHE A 115 -12.63 1.90 -3.36
N LYS A 116 -13.05 2.40 -4.53
CA LYS A 116 -13.16 1.58 -5.75
C LYS A 116 -11.84 0.92 -6.17
N TYR A 117 -10.74 1.62 -6.06
CA TYR A 117 -9.44 1.09 -6.50
C TYR A 117 -9.02 -0.17 -5.71
N THR A 118 -9.39 -0.29 -4.44
CA THR A 118 -9.11 -1.49 -3.64
C THR A 118 -9.93 -2.70 -4.11
N LEU A 119 -11.18 -2.46 -4.54
CA LEU A 119 -12.04 -3.50 -5.12
C LEU A 119 -11.56 -3.89 -6.53
N ASP A 120 -11.20 -2.90 -7.36
CA ASP A 120 -10.66 -3.16 -8.70
C ASP A 120 -9.38 -4.01 -8.62
N TYR A 121 -8.48 -3.67 -7.71
CA TYR A 121 -7.24 -4.42 -7.45
C TYR A 121 -7.51 -5.88 -7.03
N ALA A 122 -8.50 -6.10 -6.18
CA ALA A 122 -8.86 -7.43 -5.66
C ALA A 122 -9.83 -8.23 -6.56
N THR A 123 -10.18 -7.70 -7.74
CA THR A 123 -11.10 -8.34 -8.69
C THR A 123 -10.31 -8.99 -9.84
N TYR A 124 -10.53 -10.28 -10.04
CA TYR A 124 -9.93 -11.04 -11.13
C TYR A 124 -11.01 -11.78 -11.94
N ASN A 125 -10.99 -11.62 -13.25
CA ASN A 125 -11.97 -12.19 -14.18
C ASN A 125 -13.45 -11.92 -13.78
N GLY A 126 -13.70 -10.73 -13.22
CA GLY A 126 -15.03 -10.31 -12.79
C GLY A 126 -15.45 -10.79 -11.39
N SER A 127 -14.61 -11.57 -10.71
CA SER A 127 -14.87 -12.08 -9.35
C SER A 127 -14.04 -11.34 -8.33
N LEU A 128 -14.68 -10.81 -7.27
CA LEU A 128 -13.99 -10.21 -6.13
C LEU A 128 -13.42 -11.33 -5.25
N LYS A 129 -12.10 -11.33 -5.03
CA LYS A 129 -11.39 -12.43 -4.38
C LYS A 129 -10.70 -12.07 -3.07
N ALA A 130 -10.64 -10.76 -2.75
CA ALA A 130 -10.09 -10.28 -1.49
C ALA A 130 -10.76 -8.98 -1.07
N LEU A 131 -10.65 -8.65 0.21
CA LEU A 131 -11.00 -7.34 0.79
C LEU A 131 -9.82 -6.78 1.54
N SER A 132 -9.75 -5.46 1.68
CA SER A 132 -8.79 -4.78 2.55
C SER A 132 -9.52 -3.91 3.55
N TRP A 133 -9.07 -3.88 4.80
CA TRP A 133 -9.55 -2.89 5.78
C TRP A 133 -8.87 -1.54 5.61
N GLN A 134 -7.70 -1.50 4.94
CA GLN A 134 -6.88 -0.31 4.70
C GLN A 134 -7.07 0.19 3.27
N ALA A 135 -7.09 1.49 3.08
CA ALA A 135 -7.13 2.09 1.74
C ALA A 135 -5.77 2.62 1.27
N THR A 136 -4.86 2.93 2.17
CA THR A 136 -3.46 3.33 1.96
C THR A 136 -3.20 4.28 0.78
N PRO A 137 -3.93 5.41 0.67
CA PRO A 137 -3.66 6.40 -0.36
C PRO A 137 -2.29 7.04 -0.15
N GLY A 138 -1.57 7.25 -1.24
CA GLY A 138 -0.28 7.92 -1.23
C GLY A 138 -0.43 9.43 -1.12
N VAL A 139 0.48 10.04 -0.35
CA VAL A 139 0.58 11.48 -0.11
C VAL A 139 2.05 11.91 -0.13
N VAL A 140 2.28 13.21 -0.15
CA VAL A 140 3.59 13.81 0.12
C VAL A 140 3.59 14.35 1.53
N CYS A 141 4.46 13.80 2.40
CA CYS A 141 4.75 14.30 3.73
C CYS A 141 5.85 15.36 3.61
N TYR A 142 5.58 16.59 3.97
CA TYR A 142 6.51 17.72 3.80
C TYR A 142 6.84 18.41 5.11
N ARG A 143 8.04 18.98 5.20
CA ARG A 143 8.54 19.78 6.31
C ARG A 143 7.96 21.18 6.24
N THR A 144 7.15 21.54 7.23
CA THR A 144 6.47 22.85 7.30
C THR A 144 7.44 24.01 7.53
N ASP A 145 8.46 23.81 8.34
CA ASP A 145 9.51 24.80 8.60
C ASP A 145 10.33 25.12 7.33
N ILE A 146 10.67 24.09 6.54
CA ILE A 146 11.36 24.28 5.24
C ILE A 146 10.43 24.96 4.24
N ALA A 147 9.14 24.57 4.18
CA ALA A 147 8.15 25.23 3.33
C ALA A 147 8.03 26.72 3.65
N GLU A 148 7.93 27.08 4.92
CA GLU A 148 7.85 28.49 5.37
C GLU A 148 9.09 29.28 4.92
N GLU A 149 10.29 28.72 5.07
CA GLU A 149 11.54 29.39 4.67
C GLU A 149 11.67 29.56 3.15
N VAL A 150 11.29 28.53 2.38
CA VAL A 150 11.58 28.48 0.93
C VAL A 150 10.42 29.00 0.08
N LEU A 151 9.18 28.69 0.48
CA LEU A 151 7.98 29.05 -0.27
C LEU A 151 7.28 30.29 0.30
N GLY A 152 7.59 30.68 1.55
CA GLY A 152 7.01 31.81 2.24
C GLY A 152 5.69 31.52 2.96
N ALA A 153 5.23 30.27 2.92
CA ALA A 153 4.10 29.76 3.69
C ALA A 153 4.17 28.23 3.75
N SER A 154 3.56 27.65 4.78
CA SER A 154 3.62 26.22 5.05
C SER A 154 2.26 25.51 5.04
N ASP A 155 1.18 26.22 4.69
CA ASP A 155 -0.15 25.67 4.57
C ASP A 155 -0.27 24.69 3.38
N ARG A 156 -1.23 23.78 3.46
CA ARG A 156 -1.45 22.72 2.45
C ARG A 156 -1.71 23.27 1.06
N ASP A 157 -2.46 24.36 0.93
CA ASP A 157 -2.81 24.93 -0.38
C ASP A 157 -1.56 25.49 -1.08
N THR A 158 -0.71 26.21 -0.35
CA THR A 158 0.55 26.75 -0.86
C THR A 158 1.51 25.63 -1.29
N VAL A 159 1.69 24.61 -0.45
CA VAL A 159 2.59 23.50 -0.77
C VAL A 159 2.04 22.64 -1.90
N GLN A 160 0.74 22.32 -1.90
CA GLN A 160 0.12 21.60 -3.01
C GLN A 160 0.27 22.33 -4.34
N ALA A 161 0.09 23.65 -4.35
CA ALA A 161 0.31 24.46 -5.56
C ALA A 161 1.76 24.45 -6.04
N ALA A 162 2.72 24.40 -5.11
CA ALA A 162 4.15 24.36 -5.43
C ALA A 162 4.64 23.02 -6.00
N ILE A 163 3.87 21.93 -5.78
CA ILE A 163 4.19 20.59 -6.27
C ILE A 163 3.00 19.93 -6.98
N ALA A 164 2.12 20.71 -7.62
CA ALA A 164 0.86 20.26 -8.21
C ALA A 164 1.02 19.28 -9.38
N ASP A 165 2.18 19.29 -10.01
CA ASP A 165 2.59 18.38 -11.08
C ASP A 165 4.11 18.22 -11.05
N TRP A 166 4.66 17.34 -11.90
CA TRP A 166 6.09 17.06 -11.92
C TRP A 166 6.94 18.26 -12.37
N ASP A 167 6.44 19.15 -13.23
CA ASP A 167 7.15 20.37 -13.60
C ASP A 167 7.27 21.30 -12.40
N LYS A 168 6.18 21.51 -11.66
CA LYS A 168 6.17 22.30 -10.42
C LYS A 168 7.02 21.66 -9.32
N PHE A 169 7.02 20.33 -9.23
CA PHE A 169 7.87 19.60 -8.30
C PHE A 169 9.36 19.91 -8.56
N PHE A 170 9.81 19.88 -9.82
CA PHE A 170 11.19 20.20 -10.16
C PHE A 170 11.52 21.70 -10.04
N GLU A 171 10.57 22.61 -10.34
CA GLU A 171 10.75 24.05 -10.04
C GLU A 171 10.93 24.29 -8.53
N THR A 172 10.23 23.53 -7.70
CA THR A 172 10.37 23.59 -6.25
C THR A 172 11.69 22.97 -5.78
N ALA A 173 12.16 21.88 -6.43
CA ALA A 173 13.47 21.30 -6.16
C ALA A 173 14.62 22.30 -6.38
N ASP A 174 14.53 23.14 -7.42
CA ASP A 174 15.49 24.22 -7.65
C ASP A 174 15.52 25.20 -6.47
N LYS A 175 14.35 25.64 -5.99
CA LYS A 175 14.24 26.56 -4.84
C LYS A 175 14.77 25.95 -3.55
N MET A 176 14.49 24.65 -3.31
CA MET A 176 15.03 23.92 -2.15
C MET A 176 16.55 23.91 -2.19
N LYS A 177 17.14 23.54 -3.34
CA LYS A 177 18.58 23.51 -3.55
C LYS A 177 19.23 24.88 -3.34
N GLU A 178 18.63 25.97 -3.83
CA GLU A 178 19.14 27.34 -3.65
C GLU A 178 19.27 27.71 -2.16
N LYS A 179 18.45 27.12 -1.30
CA LYS A 179 18.46 27.31 0.15
C LYS A 179 19.30 26.27 0.91
N GLY A 180 19.86 25.28 0.21
CA GLY A 180 20.67 24.23 0.80
C GLY A 180 19.91 23.00 1.27
N TYR A 181 18.62 22.90 0.91
CA TYR A 181 17.78 21.74 1.19
C TYR A 181 17.76 20.75 0.03
N LYS A 182 17.36 19.52 0.32
CA LYS A 182 17.06 18.48 -0.66
C LYS A 182 15.56 18.39 -0.88
N MET A 183 15.17 18.12 -2.12
CA MET A 183 13.74 17.93 -2.44
C MET A 183 13.20 16.66 -1.83
N VAL A 184 13.89 15.54 -2.05
CA VAL A 184 13.64 14.21 -1.50
C VAL A 184 14.94 13.57 -1.04
N SER A 185 14.89 12.47 -0.27
CA SER A 185 16.09 11.84 0.28
C SER A 185 16.85 11.02 -0.76
N GLY A 186 16.14 10.20 -1.52
CA GLY A 186 16.68 9.37 -2.58
C GLY A 186 16.03 9.61 -3.95
N PRO A 187 16.72 9.26 -5.04
CA PRO A 187 16.12 9.35 -6.37
C PRO A 187 14.98 8.33 -6.59
N ASP A 188 14.91 7.30 -5.76
CA ASP A 188 13.89 6.24 -5.76
C ASP A 188 12.60 6.61 -4.99
N ASP A 189 12.58 7.73 -4.26
CA ASP A 189 11.39 8.21 -3.54
C ASP A 189 10.16 8.44 -4.45
N ILE A 190 10.38 8.74 -5.73
CA ILE A 190 9.31 9.01 -6.71
C ILE A 190 8.79 7.75 -7.43
N LYS A 191 9.25 6.56 -7.06
CA LYS A 191 8.93 5.32 -7.77
C LYS A 191 7.43 4.99 -7.73
N TYR A 192 6.84 4.95 -6.55
CA TYR A 192 5.45 4.51 -6.40
C TYR A 192 4.44 5.38 -7.15
N PRO A 193 4.48 6.74 -7.02
CA PRO A 193 3.59 7.55 -7.82
C PRO A 193 3.76 7.34 -9.32
N LEU A 194 4.98 7.20 -9.83
CA LEU A 194 5.21 6.97 -11.26
C LEU A 194 4.79 5.57 -11.70
N ALA A 195 5.03 4.53 -10.90
CA ALA A 195 4.60 3.16 -11.21
C ALA A 195 3.06 3.04 -11.30
N ASP A 196 2.32 3.78 -10.48
CA ASP A 196 0.85 3.79 -10.53
C ASP A 196 0.29 4.58 -11.73
N SER A 197 1.12 5.33 -12.45
CA SER A 197 0.71 6.02 -13.68
C SER A 197 0.74 5.13 -14.93
N LYS A 198 1.02 3.84 -14.78
CA LYS A 198 1.07 2.90 -15.91
C LYS A 198 -0.24 2.87 -16.70
N THR A 199 -0.09 2.73 -18.00
CA THR A 199 -1.19 2.72 -18.98
C THR A 199 -1.42 1.32 -19.59
N SER A 200 -0.59 0.34 -19.21
CA SER A 200 -0.65 -1.05 -19.65
C SER A 200 0.00 -1.98 -18.62
N PRO A 201 -0.39 -3.26 -18.58
CA PRO A 201 0.23 -4.24 -17.68
C PRO A 201 1.67 -4.56 -18.12
N TRP A 202 2.49 -5.06 -17.16
CA TRP A 202 3.84 -5.54 -17.46
C TRP A 202 3.90 -6.69 -18.48
N VAL A 203 2.90 -7.57 -18.44
CA VAL A 203 2.82 -8.72 -19.33
C VAL A 203 1.43 -8.79 -19.92
N GLU A 204 1.34 -8.88 -21.25
CA GLU A 204 0.11 -9.08 -22.03
C GLU A 204 0.35 -10.15 -23.08
N ASP A 205 -0.50 -11.17 -23.14
CA ASP A 205 -0.36 -12.30 -24.08
C ASP A 205 1.05 -12.94 -24.06
N ASP A 206 1.60 -13.18 -22.88
CA ASP A 206 2.95 -13.72 -22.62
C ASP A 206 4.09 -12.85 -23.20
N LYS A 207 3.86 -11.58 -23.45
CA LYS A 207 4.87 -10.62 -23.91
C LYS A 207 5.14 -9.55 -22.87
N LEU A 208 6.42 -9.26 -22.65
CA LEU A 208 6.86 -8.14 -21.86
C LEU A 208 6.47 -6.82 -22.52
N ASN A 209 5.89 -5.93 -21.74
CA ASN A 209 5.58 -4.59 -22.15
C ASN A 209 6.29 -3.59 -21.24
N ILE A 210 7.14 -2.74 -21.82
CA ILE A 210 7.78 -1.63 -21.08
C ILE A 210 6.92 -0.39 -21.29
N ASP A 211 6.11 -0.07 -20.27
CA ASP A 211 5.25 1.10 -20.28
C ASP A 211 6.06 2.42 -20.17
N GLY A 212 5.49 3.51 -20.65
CA GLY A 212 6.15 4.83 -20.69
C GLY A 212 6.56 5.40 -19.32
N TRP A 213 5.89 4.97 -18.23
CA TRP A 213 6.28 5.40 -16.89
C TRP A 213 7.71 4.99 -16.53
N VAL A 214 8.19 3.84 -17.03
CA VAL A 214 9.56 3.36 -16.79
C VAL A 214 10.59 4.37 -17.31
N THR A 215 10.42 4.84 -18.55
CA THR A 215 11.27 5.88 -19.13
C THR A 215 11.21 7.16 -18.30
N THR A 216 10.00 7.60 -17.96
CA THR A 216 9.79 8.81 -17.14
C THR A 216 10.48 8.70 -15.78
N TYR A 217 10.34 7.54 -15.11
CA TYR A 217 10.99 7.31 -13.82
C TYR A 217 12.52 7.35 -13.93
N LEU A 218 13.10 6.65 -14.92
CA LEU A 218 14.55 6.65 -15.14
C LEU A 218 15.08 8.08 -15.38
N GLU A 219 14.40 8.87 -16.21
CA GLU A 219 14.78 10.25 -16.49
C GLU A 219 14.64 11.17 -15.25
N TYR A 220 13.55 11.04 -14.49
CA TYR A 220 13.31 11.86 -13.32
C TYR A 220 14.23 11.50 -12.16
N ALA A 221 14.46 10.20 -11.92
CA ALA A 221 15.41 9.74 -10.91
C ALA A 221 16.83 10.23 -11.22
N LYS A 222 17.24 10.14 -12.50
CA LYS A 222 18.53 10.68 -12.97
C LYS A 222 18.61 12.20 -12.79
N LYS A 223 17.54 12.93 -13.12
CA LYS A 223 17.47 14.38 -12.90
C LYS A 223 17.59 14.76 -11.43
N LEU A 224 16.94 14.02 -10.53
CA LEU A 224 17.06 14.20 -9.08
C LEU A 224 18.50 13.97 -8.60
N TYR A 225 19.14 12.92 -9.11
CA TYR A 225 20.50 12.54 -8.75
C TYR A 225 21.54 13.54 -9.26
N ASP A 226 21.50 13.90 -10.55
CA ASP A 226 22.49 14.75 -11.22
C ASP A 226 22.45 16.20 -10.76
N ASN A 227 21.24 16.71 -10.48
CA ASN A 227 21.07 18.10 -10.04
C ASN A 227 21.24 18.29 -8.53
N ASP A 228 21.63 17.27 -7.81
CA ASP A 228 21.83 17.32 -6.35
C ASP A 228 20.58 17.72 -5.57
N TYR A 229 19.40 17.27 -6.04
CA TYR A 229 18.12 17.46 -5.35
C TYR A 229 17.86 16.41 -4.27
N THR A 230 18.75 15.44 -4.11
CA THR A 230 18.66 14.35 -3.13
C THR A 230 19.95 14.18 -2.36
N ASN A 231 19.90 13.46 -1.25
CA ASN A 231 21.07 12.97 -0.53
C ASN A 231 21.69 11.72 -1.19
N LYS A 232 21.15 11.29 -2.34
CA LYS A 232 21.57 10.09 -3.11
C LYS A 232 21.53 8.82 -2.28
N THR A 233 20.57 8.75 -1.37
CA THR A 233 20.33 7.59 -0.51
C THR A 233 19.47 6.57 -1.25
N ALA A 234 19.49 5.34 -0.78
CA ALA A 234 18.50 4.32 -1.17
C ALA A 234 17.36 4.31 -0.15
N MET A 235 16.11 4.19 -0.61
CA MET A 235 14.92 4.08 0.23
C MET A 235 15.12 2.99 1.29
N TRP A 236 14.66 3.24 2.52
CA TRP A 236 14.78 2.39 3.70
C TRP A 236 16.20 2.24 4.27
N SER A 237 17.23 2.87 3.71
CA SER A 237 18.54 2.92 4.36
C SER A 237 18.53 3.87 5.57
N ASP A 238 19.46 3.65 6.52
CA ASP A 238 19.64 4.56 7.66
C ASP A 238 19.89 6.01 7.21
N ALA A 239 20.68 6.18 6.15
CA ALA A 239 20.97 7.49 5.57
C ALA A 239 19.73 8.17 4.99
N TRP A 240 18.82 7.39 4.39
CA TRP A 240 17.54 7.88 3.90
C TRP A 240 16.66 8.37 5.05
N SER A 241 16.56 7.59 6.13
CA SER A 241 15.77 7.94 7.31
C SER A 241 16.32 9.15 8.07
N GLN A 242 17.65 9.34 8.10
CA GLN A 242 18.27 10.51 8.74
C GLN A 242 17.84 11.84 8.09
N GLY A 243 17.49 11.85 6.81
CA GLY A 243 16.98 13.02 6.12
C GLY A 243 15.65 13.55 6.69
N MET A 244 14.86 12.70 7.36
CA MET A 244 13.58 13.08 7.97
C MET A 244 13.72 14.14 9.06
N ASP A 245 14.78 14.04 9.88
CA ASP A 245 15.12 15.04 10.91
C ASP A 245 16.24 15.98 10.46
N GLY A 246 16.57 15.96 9.16
CA GLY A 246 17.67 16.69 8.53
C GLY A 246 17.21 17.76 7.56
N ASP A 247 17.78 17.73 6.36
CA ASP A 247 17.68 18.75 5.31
C ASP A 247 16.71 18.38 4.15
N VAL A 248 15.95 17.31 4.26
CA VAL A 248 15.03 16.84 3.23
C VAL A 248 13.67 17.51 3.39
N PHE A 249 13.17 18.09 2.29
CA PHE A 249 11.90 18.80 2.27
C PHE A 249 10.71 17.84 2.34
N CYS A 250 10.69 16.76 1.55
CA CYS A 250 9.53 15.89 1.53
C CYS A 250 9.85 14.42 1.26
N TYR A 251 8.90 13.58 1.64
CA TYR A 251 8.87 12.14 1.41
C TYR A 251 7.53 11.75 0.81
N PHE A 252 7.55 10.85 -0.16
CA PHE A 252 6.35 10.18 -0.60
C PHE A 252 6.02 9.07 0.40
N GLY A 253 4.77 8.97 0.82
CA GLY A 253 4.35 8.04 1.86
C GLY A 253 2.85 7.81 1.85
N THR A 254 2.35 7.16 2.86
CA THR A 254 0.94 6.85 3.09
C THR A 254 0.66 6.88 4.60
N THR A 255 -0.51 6.40 5.06
CA THR A 255 -0.89 6.42 6.48
C THR A 255 0.14 5.74 7.37
N TRP A 256 0.50 4.47 7.04
CA TRP A 256 1.49 3.72 7.83
C TRP A 256 2.87 4.38 7.79
N PHE A 257 3.25 5.03 6.69
CA PHE A 257 4.49 5.80 6.63
C PHE A 257 4.47 6.98 7.60
N LEU A 258 3.40 7.79 7.58
CA LEU A 258 3.23 8.95 8.45
C LEU A 258 3.33 8.59 9.94
N TYR A 259 2.72 7.48 10.34
CA TYR A 259 2.59 7.14 11.75
C TYR A 259 3.67 6.21 12.28
N TRP A 260 4.20 5.30 11.46
CA TRP A 260 5.12 4.26 11.91
C TRP A 260 6.53 4.31 11.29
N SER A 261 6.73 5.12 10.24
CA SER A 261 8.04 5.23 9.57
C SER A 261 8.63 6.63 9.64
N LEU A 262 7.80 7.67 9.52
CA LEU A 262 8.23 9.06 9.57
C LEU A 262 8.48 9.50 11.01
N LEU A 263 9.75 9.53 11.43
CA LEU A 263 10.15 9.88 12.78
C LEU A 263 9.29 9.14 13.83
N PRO A 264 9.38 7.79 13.89
CA PRO A 264 8.53 7.00 14.77
C PRO A 264 8.83 7.29 16.25
N ASP A 265 7.80 7.14 17.08
CA ASP A 265 7.97 7.21 18.52
C ASP A 265 8.81 6.02 19.04
N ASN A 266 9.55 6.24 20.11
CA ASN A 266 10.24 5.20 20.86
C ASN A 266 9.24 4.22 21.50
N GLU A 267 9.70 3.04 21.92
CA GLU A 267 8.87 2.03 22.60
C GLU A 267 8.14 2.56 23.85
N ASP A 268 8.68 3.57 24.51
CA ASP A 268 8.07 4.23 25.68
C ASP A 268 7.11 5.38 25.33
N GLY A 269 6.87 5.61 24.01
CA GLY A 269 6.01 6.67 23.49
C GLY A 269 6.64 8.06 23.49
N THR A 270 7.94 8.17 23.77
CA THR A 270 8.69 9.43 23.61
C THR A 270 9.21 9.57 22.17
N ASN A 271 9.54 10.80 21.77
CA ASN A 271 10.16 11.08 20.48
C ASN A 271 11.23 12.17 20.66
N ASP A 272 12.48 11.82 20.31
CA ASP A 272 13.61 12.73 20.45
C ASP A 272 13.93 13.52 19.17
N ALA A 273 13.20 13.26 18.07
CA ALA A 273 13.38 13.96 16.82
C ALA A 273 12.97 15.43 16.93
N LYS A 274 13.76 16.33 16.38
CA LYS A 274 13.54 17.79 16.47
C LYS A 274 12.31 18.23 15.69
N HIS A 275 12.04 17.53 14.58
CA HIS A 275 11.07 17.95 13.58
C HIS A 275 9.83 17.06 13.53
N VAL A 276 9.55 16.28 14.58
CA VAL A 276 8.40 15.36 14.63
C VAL A 276 7.03 16.07 14.48
N GLU A 277 6.95 17.33 14.92
CA GLU A 277 5.75 18.17 14.79
C GLU A 277 5.81 19.16 13.61
N ASP A 278 6.92 19.17 12.85
CA ASP A 278 7.14 20.08 11.72
C ASP A 278 6.79 19.42 10.36
N TYR A 279 5.81 18.52 10.36
CA TYR A 279 5.32 17.88 9.14
C TYR A 279 3.86 18.21 8.86
N ASN A 280 3.48 18.12 7.61
CA ASN A 280 2.09 18.07 7.15
C ASN A 280 2.05 17.26 5.84
N ILE A 281 0.86 17.01 5.31
CA ILE A 281 0.67 16.17 4.13
C ILE A 281 -0.18 16.86 3.07
N VAL A 282 0.13 16.55 1.81
CA VAL A 282 -0.66 16.94 0.61
C VAL A 282 -0.68 15.79 -0.39
N THR A 283 -1.55 15.84 -1.37
CA THR A 283 -1.63 14.82 -2.44
C THR A 283 -0.34 14.75 -3.26
N GLY A 284 0.29 15.91 -3.55
CA GLY A 284 1.50 15.99 -4.36
C GLY A 284 1.23 16.05 -5.87
N PRO A 285 2.24 15.71 -6.71
CA PRO A 285 2.17 15.89 -8.15
C PRO A 285 1.20 14.93 -8.85
N GLN A 286 0.88 13.80 -8.22
CA GLN A 286 -0.11 12.84 -8.69
C GLN A 286 -0.58 11.94 -7.56
N THR A 287 -1.78 11.36 -7.72
CA THR A 287 -2.32 10.36 -6.79
C THR A 287 -1.68 9.00 -7.05
N TYR A 288 -1.47 8.24 -5.98
CA TYR A 288 -0.94 6.89 -6.04
C TYR A 288 -1.36 6.10 -4.81
N HIS A 289 -1.14 4.81 -4.84
CA HIS A 289 -1.40 3.88 -3.77
C HIS A 289 -0.08 3.21 -3.34
N TRP A 290 0.05 2.92 -2.05
CA TRP A 290 1.23 2.20 -1.58
C TRP A 290 0.90 1.29 -0.39
N GLY A 291 1.06 -0.02 -0.60
CA GLY A 291 0.88 -1.03 0.44
C GLY A 291 -0.59 -1.34 0.75
N GLY A 292 -0.83 -1.73 1.98
CA GLY A 292 -2.12 -2.23 2.45
C GLY A 292 -2.18 -3.75 2.48
N THR A 293 -3.11 -4.28 3.28
CA THR A 293 -3.27 -5.72 3.50
C THR A 293 -4.58 -6.20 2.92
N TYR A 294 -4.52 -7.19 2.05
CA TYR A 294 -5.67 -7.85 1.44
C TYR A 294 -5.94 -9.21 2.09
N LEU A 295 -7.21 -9.50 2.35
CA LEU A 295 -7.67 -10.75 2.96
C LEU A 295 -8.42 -11.58 1.94
N SER A 296 -7.87 -12.74 1.57
CA SER A 296 -8.51 -13.73 0.70
C SER A 296 -8.97 -14.94 1.51
N VAL A 297 -9.98 -15.66 1.02
CA VAL A 297 -10.44 -16.91 1.63
C VAL A 297 -9.95 -18.10 0.79
N GLY A 298 -9.25 -19.04 1.44
CA GLY A 298 -8.76 -20.25 0.78
C GLY A 298 -9.91 -21.15 0.29
N LYS A 299 -9.75 -21.75 -0.89
CA LYS A 299 -10.82 -22.52 -1.57
C LYS A 299 -11.34 -23.72 -0.78
N ASP A 300 -10.49 -24.35 0.03
CA ASP A 300 -10.83 -25.50 0.85
C ASP A 300 -11.10 -25.09 2.33
N CYS A 301 -11.49 -23.83 2.57
CA CYS A 301 -11.84 -23.31 3.88
C CYS A 301 -12.95 -24.19 4.51
N PRO A 302 -12.73 -24.77 5.70
CA PRO A 302 -13.70 -25.72 6.30
C PRO A 302 -14.96 -25.02 6.83
N ASN A 303 -14.92 -23.70 7.08
CA ASN A 303 -16.03 -22.92 7.60
C ASN A 303 -16.10 -21.55 6.89
N THR A 304 -16.63 -21.58 5.68
CA THR A 304 -16.74 -20.36 4.83
C THR A 304 -17.69 -19.32 5.39
N ALA A 305 -18.73 -19.72 6.13
CA ALA A 305 -19.63 -18.80 6.80
C ALA A 305 -18.91 -17.99 7.89
N LEU A 306 -18.04 -18.65 8.67
CA LEU A 306 -17.23 -17.96 9.68
C LEU A 306 -16.17 -17.06 9.04
N ALA A 307 -15.51 -17.51 7.98
CA ALA A 307 -14.57 -16.69 7.23
C ALA A 307 -15.26 -15.43 6.64
N ALA A 308 -16.46 -15.60 6.07
CA ALA A 308 -17.25 -14.46 5.58
C ALA A 308 -17.65 -13.50 6.72
N LEU A 309 -18.06 -14.00 7.89
CA LEU A 309 -18.39 -13.17 9.05
C LEU A 309 -17.16 -12.36 9.53
N VAL A 310 -15.99 -13.00 9.56
CA VAL A 310 -14.73 -12.29 9.88
C VAL A 310 -14.48 -11.16 8.89
N LEU A 311 -14.49 -11.45 7.57
CA LEU A 311 -14.23 -10.44 6.56
C LEU A 311 -15.26 -9.30 6.58
N LYS A 312 -16.56 -9.62 6.69
CA LYS A 312 -17.61 -8.60 6.81
C LYS A 312 -17.39 -7.69 8.02
N THR A 313 -16.95 -8.25 9.13
CA THR A 313 -16.73 -7.48 10.37
C THR A 313 -15.51 -6.58 10.26
N ILE A 314 -14.36 -7.12 9.85
CA ILE A 314 -13.10 -6.38 9.91
C ILE A 314 -12.80 -5.55 8.66
N CYS A 315 -13.49 -5.80 7.53
CA CYS A 315 -13.31 -5.02 6.31
C CYS A 315 -14.53 -4.18 5.91
N CYS A 316 -15.75 -4.51 6.37
CA CYS A 316 -16.96 -3.85 5.88
C CYS A 316 -17.75 -3.12 6.99
N ASP A 317 -17.65 -3.54 8.26
CA ASP A 317 -18.40 -2.95 9.35
C ASP A 317 -17.90 -1.53 9.65
N LYS A 318 -18.74 -0.54 9.36
CA LYS A 318 -18.42 0.89 9.53
C LYS A 318 -18.00 1.23 10.96
N ASP A 319 -18.69 0.69 11.96
CA ASP A 319 -18.45 1.07 13.35
C ASP A 319 -17.13 0.44 13.88
N VAL A 320 -16.82 -0.78 13.44
CA VAL A 320 -15.53 -1.43 13.73
C VAL A 320 -14.38 -0.65 13.09
N LEU A 321 -14.50 -0.33 11.81
CA LEU A 321 -13.47 0.41 11.08
C LEU A 321 -13.31 1.85 11.60
N LYS A 322 -14.41 2.53 11.98
CA LYS A 322 -14.36 3.84 12.60
C LYS A 322 -13.57 3.81 13.93
N ALA A 323 -13.87 2.84 14.79
CA ALA A 323 -13.16 2.66 16.05
C ALA A 323 -11.69 2.30 15.81
N HIS A 324 -11.39 1.45 14.83
CA HIS A 324 -10.02 1.11 14.45
C HIS A 324 -9.23 2.37 14.03
N CYS A 325 -9.79 3.19 13.13
CA CYS A 325 -9.18 4.45 12.70
C CYS A 325 -8.93 5.41 13.88
N GLU A 326 -9.88 5.55 14.81
CA GLU A 326 -9.71 6.39 16.01
C GLU A 326 -8.57 5.89 16.90
N ASN A 327 -8.40 4.58 17.03
CA ASN A 327 -7.43 3.97 17.94
C ASN A 327 -6.01 3.89 17.34
N THR A 328 -5.90 3.71 16.01
CA THR A 328 -4.63 3.43 15.34
C THR A 328 -4.16 4.56 14.43
N SER A 329 -5.06 5.49 14.07
CA SER A 329 -4.85 6.48 13.02
C SER A 329 -4.72 5.88 11.61
N ASP A 330 -5.01 4.60 11.40
CA ASP A 330 -5.00 3.98 10.07
C ASP A 330 -6.13 4.55 9.19
N PHE A 331 -5.86 4.77 7.90
CA PHE A 331 -6.88 5.24 6.97
C PHE A 331 -7.68 4.05 6.44
N VAL A 332 -8.85 3.84 7.06
CA VAL A 332 -9.68 2.66 6.80
C VAL A 332 -10.38 2.71 5.45
N ASN A 333 -10.60 1.54 4.87
CA ASN A 333 -11.26 1.35 3.58
C ASN A 333 -12.79 1.43 3.70
N ASN A 334 -13.28 2.52 4.31
CA ASN A 334 -14.71 2.79 4.47
C ASN A 334 -14.98 4.30 4.42
N LYS A 335 -15.53 4.77 3.30
CA LYS A 335 -15.80 6.20 3.05
C LYS A 335 -16.76 6.82 4.06
N ALA A 336 -17.76 6.05 4.54
CA ALA A 336 -18.71 6.53 5.51
C ALA A 336 -18.05 6.73 6.88
N ALA A 337 -17.21 5.79 7.33
CA ALA A 337 -16.45 5.91 8.57
C ALA A 337 -15.49 7.11 8.54
N VAL A 338 -14.71 7.24 7.45
CA VAL A 338 -13.78 8.38 7.25
C VAL A 338 -14.54 9.71 7.28
N LYS A 339 -15.66 9.79 6.54
CA LYS A 339 -16.46 11.01 6.51
C LYS A 339 -17.03 11.39 7.89
N GLU A 340 -17.54 10.42 8.64
CA GLU A 340 -18.03 10.68 9.99
C GLU A 340 -16.93 11.22 10.91
N LEU A 341 -15.71 10.65 10.86
CA LEU A 341 -14.57 11.13 11.65
C LEU A 341 -14.17 12.57 11.30
N ILE A 342 -14.15 12.90 10.01
CA ILE A 342 -13.90 14.26 9.54
C ILE A 342 -15.00 15.22 10.05
N ASP A 343 -16.27 14.87 9.85
CA ASP A 343 -17.42 15.69 10.28
C ASP A 343 -17.47 15.90 11.80
N GLU A 344 -17.00 14.93 12.59
CA GLU A 344 -16.88 15.01 14.05
C GLU A 344 -15.64 15.80 14.52
N GLY A 345 -14.77 16.23 13.59
CA GLY A 345 -13.51 16.92 13.90
C GLY A 345 -12.47 16.02 14.58
N LYS A 346 -12.58 14.69 14.38
CA LYS A 346 -11.65 13.70 14.89
C LYS A 346 -10.54 13.43 13.89
N GLY A 347 -9.39 12.97 14.35
CA GLY A 347 -8.25 12.61 13.52
C GLY A 347 -7.14 13.66 13.47
N ALA A 348 -7.27 14.81 14.15
CA ALA A 348 -6.19 15.79 14.24
C ALA A 348 -4.90 15.14 14.76
N SER A 349 -3.78 15.41 14.08
CA SER A 349 -2.49 14.78 14.38
C SER A 349 -1.41 15.80 14.65
N LYS A 350 -0.62 15.58 15.70
CA LYS A 350 0.57 16.39 15.99
C LYS A 350 1.59 16.29 14.85
N LYS A 351 1.69 15.14 14.21
CA LYS A 351 2.54 14.94 13.01
C LYS A 351 2.09 15.73 11.78
N CYS A 352 0.93 16.38 11.85
CA CYS A 352 0.43 17.29 10.81
C CYS A 352 0.16 18.68 11.36
N GLY A 353 0.98 19.14 12.32
CA GLY A 353 0.82 20.47 12.92
C GLY A 353 -0.51 20.70 13.64
N GLY A 354 -1.21 19.64 14.02
CA GLY A 354 -2.55 19.68 14.62
C GLY A 354 -3.69 19.66 13.61
N GLU A 355 -3.41 19.65 12.31
CA GLU A 355 -4.43 19.48 11.26
C GLU A 355 -4.89 18.02 11.14
N ASN A 356 -6.06 17.81 10.52
CA ASN A 356 -6.61 16.49 10.29
C ASN A 356 -6.03 15.87 8.99
N PRO A 357 -5.21 14.81 9.06
CA PRO A 357 -4.68 14.16 7.87
C PRO A 357 -5.74 13.36 7.09
N LEU A 358 -6.86 12.96 7.71
CA LEU A 358 -7.92 12.19 7.04
C LEU A 358 -8.49 12.94 5.82
N GLU A 359 -8.56 14.28 5.87
CA GLU A 359 -9.02 15.10 4.75
C GLU A 359 -8.09 14.97 3.53
N ALA A 360 -6.78 15.01 3.76
CA ALA A 360 -5.79 14.89 2.68
C ALA A 360 -5.73 13.46 2.13
N PHE A 361 -5.84 12.45 3.00
CA PHE A 361 -5.93 11.05 2.56
C PHE A 361 -7.21 10.77 1.76
N ASP A 362 -8.36 11.30 2.19
CA ASP A 362 -9.63 11.15 1.46
C ASP A 362 -9.57 11.82 0.08
N GLU A 363 -8.93 12.98 -0.01
CA GLU A 363 -8.72 13.66 -1.30
C GLU A 363 -7.80 12.85 -2.22
N ALA A 364 -6.67 12.36 -1.71
CA ALA A 364 -5.75 11.52 -2.47
C ALA A 364 -6.43 10.23 -2.96
N ALA A 365 -7.22 9.56 -2.11
CA ALA A 365 -7.90 8.32 -2.43
C ALA A 365 -8.89 8.44 -3.61
N LYS A 366 -9.48 9.62 -3.83
CA LYS A 366 -10.45 9.86 -4.93
C LYS A 366 -9.83 9.77 -6.32
N GLY A 367 -8.53 10.06 -6.44
CA GLY A 367 -7.80 10.09 -7.72
C GLY A 367 -7.14 8.76 -8.10
N ILE A 368 -7.14 7.77 -7.21
CA ILE A 368 -6.41 6.51 -7.43
C ILE A 368 -7.20 5.58 -8.36
N SER A 369 -6.48 4.95 -9.30
CA SER A 369 -7.00 3.92 -10.20
C SER A 369 -5.89 2.94 -10.53
N LEU A 370 -6.14 1.63 -10.37
CA LEU A 370 -5.16 0.56 -10.51
C LEU A 370 -5.59 -0.50 -11.56
N PRO A 371 -5.95 -0.11 -12.80
CA PRO A 371 -6.55 -1.03 -13.77
C PRO A 371 -5.55 -2.04 -14.36
N TYR A 372 -4.24 -1.81 -14.19
CA TYR A 372 -3.17 -2.58 -14.81
C TYR A 372 -2.27 -3.29 -13.80
N ALA A 373 -2.74 -3.46 -12.56
CA ALA A 373 -2.00 -4.18 -11.54
C ALA A 373 -1.86 -5.67 -11.89
N THR A 374 -0.65 -6.22 -11.72
CA THR A 374 -0.31 -7.60 -12.05
C THR A 374 0.55 -8.23 -10.96
N PRO A 375 0.61 -9.57 -10.86
CA PRO A 375 1.51 -10.27 -9.93
C PRO A 375 3.00 -10.02 -10.20
N TYR A 376 3.34 -9.43 -11.34
CA TYR A 376 4.72 -9.09 -11.71
C TYR A 376 5.19 -7.75 -11.14
N ASP A 377 4.26 -6.88 -10.70
CA ASP A 377 4.54 -5.48 -10.38
C ASP A 377 5.69 -5.32 -9.38
N ALA A 378 5.64 -6.01 -8.24
CA ALA A 378 6.67 -5.89 -7.20
C ALA A 378 8.05 -6.29 -7.71
N ILE A 379 8.14 -7.40 -8.44
CA ILE A 379 9.41 -7.94 -8.94
C ILE A 379 9.96 -7.07 -10.08
N PHE A 380 9.13 -6.72 -11.08
CA PHE A 380 9.61 -5.96 -12.22
C PHE A 380 9.89 -4.50 -11.87
N ASN A 381 9.16 -3.91 -10.93
CA ASN A 381 9.51 -2.63 -10.33
C ASN A 381 10.87 -2.69 -9.61
N GLY A 382 11.22 -3.82 -9.00
CA GLY A 382 12.55 -4.07 -8.44
C GLY A 382 13.66 -4.10 -9.51
N TYR A 383 13.38 -4.63 -10.71
CA TYR A 383 14.31 -4.57 -11.83
C TYR A 383 14.49 -3.13 -12.33
N VAL A 384 13.41 -2.35 -12.36
CA VAL A 384 13.48 -0.91 -12.68
C VAL A 384 14.35 -0.17 -11.68
N ASP A 385 14.23 -0.45 -10.38
CA ASP A 385 15.06 0.16 -9.34
C ASP A 385 16.55 -0.16 -9.55
N THR A 386 16.87 -1.42 -9.80
CA THR A 386 18.24 -1.87 -10.06
C THR A 386 18.84 -1.15 -11.27
N ALA A 387 18.09 -1.09 -12.37
CA ALA A 387 18.52 -0.39 -13.58
C ALA A 387 18.66 1.13 -13.35
N SER A 388 17.74 1.73 -12.58
CA SER A 388 17.78 3.15 -12.20
C SER A 388 19.02 3.49 -11.37
N GLN A 389 19.37 2.66 -10.39
CA GLN A 389 20.57 2.86 -9.56
C GLN A 389 21.85 2.80 -10.42
N ALA A 390 21.95 1.82 -11.31
CA ALA A 390 23.08 1.69 -12.24
C ALA A 390 23.17 2.88 -13.22
N TYR A 391 22.02 3.38 -13.70
CA TYR A 391 21.94 4.54 -14.58
C TYR A 391 22.31 5.84 -13.82
N ASN A 392 21.79 6.02 -12.60
CA ASN A 392 22.11 7.18 -11.78
C ASN A 392 23.59 7.27 -11.44
N SER A 393 24.24 6.14 -11.11
CA SER A 393 25.66 6.07 -10.79
C SER A 393 26.59 6.20 -12.01
N GLY A 394 26.06 6.07 -13.22
CA GLY A 394 26.81 6.10 -14.47
C GLY A 394 27.43 4.75 -14.88
N GLU A 395 27.04 3.66 -14.21
CA GLU A 395 27.37 2.29 -14.61
C GLU A 395 26.69 1.91 -15.94
N ILE A 396 25.45 2.36 -16.10
CA ILE A 396 24.67 2.33 -17.34
C ILE A 396 24.67 3.74 -17.92
N SER A 397 24.87 3.85 -19.25
CA SER A 397 25.15 5.13 -19.91
C SER A 397 23.92 5.83 -20.50
N SER A 398 22.83 5.09 -20.74
CA SER A 398 21.62 5.62 -21.37
C SER A 398 20.34 5.00 -20.79
N VAL A 399 19.21 5.66 -21.02
CA VAL A 399 17.88 5.12 -20.70
C VAL A 399 17.62 3.83 -21.50
N ASP A 400 18.04 3.78 -22.75
CA ASP A 400 17.88 2.58 -23.60
C ASP A 400 18.65 1.38 -23.03
N ASP A 401 19.88 1.60 -22.53
CA ASP A 401 20.67 0.53 -21.88
C ASP A 401 20.03 0.12 -20.55
N ALA A 402 19.42 1.04 -19.80
CA ALA A 402 18.71 0.71 -18.57
C ALA A 402 17.44 -0.12 -18.87
N ILE A 403 16.69 0.22 -19.90
CA ILE A 403 15.55 -0.57 -20.38
C ILE A 403 16.02 -1.95 -20.85
N GLN A 404 17.14 -2.03 -21.56
CA GLN A 404 17.69 -3.32 -21.97
C GLN A 404 18.09 -4.18 -20.77
N ASN A 405 18.67 -3.58 -19.73
CA ASN A 405 18.99 -4.28 -18.47
C ASN A 405 17.72 -4.87 -17.79
N ILE A 406 16.60 -4.12 -17.78
CA ILE A 406 15.31 -4.63 -17.26
C ILE A 406 14.84 -5.83 -18.11
N LYS A 407 14.90 -5.72 -19.44
CA LYS A 407 14.54 -6.80 -20.37
C LYS A 407 15.38 -8.06 -20.14
N ASP A 408 16.68 -7.92 -19.95
CA ASP A 408 17.59 -9.02 -19.70
C ASP A 408 17.25 -9.74 -18.37
N GLN A 409 16.94 -8.99 -17.29
CA GLN A 409 16.53 -9.57 -16.02
C GLN A 409 15.20 -10.35 -16.12
N VAL A 410 14.25 -9.84 -16.89
CA VAL A 410 12.99 -10.57 -17.15
C VAL A 410 13.24 -11.82 -17.97
N ALA A 411 14.06 -11.76 -19.02
CA ALA A 411 14.38 -12.92 -19.85
C ALA A 411 15.09 -14.03 -19.06
N ASP A 412 15.97 -13.65 -18.14
CA ASP A 412 16.70 -14.60 -17.29
C ASP A 412 15.79 -15.27 -16.24
N GLY A 413 14.81 -14.52 -15.68
CA GLY A 413 13.92 -15.02 -14.64
C GLY A 413 12.66 -15.73 -15.14
N TYR A 414 12.19 -15.39 -16.35
CA TYR A 414 10.86 -15.78 -16.86
C TYR A 414 10.91 -16.26 -18.31
N ASN A 415 11.35 -17.51 -18.51
CA ASN A 415 11.55 -18.10 -19.83
C ASN A 415 10.26 -18.27 -20.67
N TYR A 416 9.09 -18.10 -20.09
CA TYR A 416 7.78 -18.14 -20.75
C TYR A 416 7.30 -16.75 -21.19
N ILE A 417 7.99 -15.67 -20.79
CA ILE A 417 7.68 -14.32 -21.23
C ILE A 417 8.55 -14.00 -22.47
N THR A 418 7.90 -13.61 -23.55
CA THR A 418 8.58 -13.14 -24.75
C THR A 418 9.10 -11.72 -24.52
N VAL A 419 10.40 -11.53 -24.67
CA VAL A 419 11.08 -10.23 -24.55
C VAL A 419 11.58 -9.82 -25.93
N GLU A 420 11.06 -8.70 -26.49
CA GLU A 420 11.42 -8.15 -27.81
C GLU A 420 12.32 -6.91 -27.70
#